data_923be3ab83b4fb7e0a184d6791f59281
#
_entry.id   923be3ab83b4fb7e0a184d6791f59281
#
_cell.length_a   1.000
_cell.length_b   1.000
_cell.length_c   1.000
_cell.angle_alpha   90.00
_cell.angle_beta   90.00
_cell.angle_gamma   90.00
#
_symmetry.space_group_name_H-M   'P 1'
#
loop_
_entity.id
_entity.type
_entity.pdbx_description
1 polymer ?
#
loop_
_entity_poly.entity_id
_entity_poly.type
_entity_poly.pdbx_seq_one_letter_code
_entity_poly.pdbx_strand_id
1 'polypeptide(L)'
;MSAKSKASGLSRPATASGLAAKGAPRDDGIVQHFPGLSLTGWLERLERLHPSTIELGLDRVRRVKDALGLDPAFPLIVVGGTNGKGSTCAYLEAILGAAGYKTGLYTSPHLLRYNERVRIAGQESTDAALVQAFEKIDAARGDISLTYFEFGTLGAMAQFIDGGVDVAILE
;
A
#
# COMPACT_ATOMS: atom_id res chain seq x y z
N MET A 1 66.12 -47.26 -15.27
CA MET A 1 66.69 -47.41 -13.92
C MET A 1 65.82 -46.63 -13.01
N SER A 2 64.84 -47.25 -12.39
CA SER A 2 64.83 -47.81 -11.03
C SER A 2 65.07 -46.75 -9.95
N ALA A 3 64.20 -46.46 -9.10
CA ALA A 3 63.68 -47.05 -7.88
C ALA A 3 62.68 -46.04 -7.27
N LYS A 4 61.47 -46.37 -6.92
CA LYS A 4 60.93 -46.92 -5.66
C LYS A 4 61.40 -46.22 -4.37
N SER A 5 60.50 -45.59 -3.62
CA SER A 5 60.13 -46.09 -2.28
C SER A 5 59.27 -45.13 -1.53
N LYS A 6 58.03 -45.54 -1.11
CA LYS A 6 57.44 -45.71 0.22
C LYS A 6 57.24 -44.37 1.00
N ALA A 7 56.05 -43.97 1.22
CA ALA A 7 55.01 -44.40 2.24
C ALA A 7 55.39 -44.09 3.70
N SER A 8 54.60 -43.28 4.31
CA SER A 8 54.01 -43.34 5.68
C SER A 8 53.31 -41.98 5.89
N GLY A 9 52.07 -41.81 6.11
CA GLY A 9 51.23 -42.46 7.08
C GLY A 9 51.31 -41.69 8.39
N LEU A 10 50.49 -40.65 8.58
CA LEU A 10 50.11 -40.24 9.91
C LEU A 10 48.69 -39.60 9.93
N SER A 11 48.01 -40.06 10.89
CA SER A 11 46.63 -40.01 11.28
C SER A 11 46.06 -38.62 11.45
N ARG A 12 44.74 -38.52 11.17
CA ARG A 12 43.84 -37.51 11.67
C ARG A 12 43.77 -37.57 13.20
N PRO A 13 43.40 -36.42 13.84
CA PRO A 13 42.37 -36.48 14.84
C PRO A 13 41.10 -35.73 14.38
N ALA A 14 40.02 -36.33 14.75
CA ALA A 14 38.66 -35.86 14.58
C ALA A 14 38.31 -34.78 15.62
N THR A 15 37.18 -34.14 15.37
CA THR A 15 36.32 -33.39 16.23
C THR A 15 36.61 -31.91 16.48
N ALA A 16 35.80 -31.10 15.84
CA ALA A 16 35.15 -30.00 16.53
C ALA A 16 33.76 -29.79 15.93
N SER A 17 32.84 -30.07 16.73
CA SER A 17 31.41 -29.95 16.72
C SER A 17 30.88 -28.71 15.98
N GLY A 18 29.81 -28.95 15.25
CA GLY A 18 29.01 -27.94 14.58
C GLY A 18 28.42 -26.89 15.50
N LEU A 19 28.54 -25.64 15.10
CA LEU A 19 27.57 -24.62 15.41
C LEU A 19 26.64 -24.52 14.20
N ALA A 20 25.48 -25.14 14.36
CA ALA A 20 24.37 -24.90 13.45
C ALA A 20 24.00 -23.41 13.53
N ALA A 21 24.27 -22.67 12.46
CA ALA A 21 23.68 -21.37 12.25
C ALA A 21 22.17 -21.57 12.25
N LYS A 22 21.51 -21.03 13.27
CA LYS A 22 20.04 -20.89 13.30
C LYS A 22 19.65 -20.11 12.05
N GLY A 23 19.02 -20.81 11.12
CA GLY A 23 18.42 -20.20 9.94
C GLY A 23 17.44 -19.13 10.39
N ALA A 24 17.57 -17.94 9.80
CA ALA A 24 16.54 -16.95 9.83
C ALA A 24 15.22 -17.58 9.34
N PRO A 25 14.07 -17.24 9.93
CA PRO A 25 12.80 -17.77 9.45
C PRO A 25 12.69 -17.38 7.98
N ARG A 26 12.53 -18.38 7.11
CA ARG A 26 12.13 -18.18 5.73
C ARG A 26 10.71 -17.65 5.82
N ASP A 27 10.51 -16.45 5.33
CA ASP A 27 9.19 -15.89 5.08
C ASP A 27 8.58 -16.70 3.93
N ASP A 28 7.92 -17.77 4.29
CA ASP A 28 7.20 -18.62 3.35
C ASP A 28 5.97 -17.83 2.96
N GLY A 29 6.08 -17.06 1.87
CA GLY A 29 5.10 -16.15 1.28
C GLY A 29 3.63 -16.59 1.33
N ILE A 30 3.11 -16.76 2.54
CA ILE A 30 1.69 -16.89 2.78
C ILE A 30 1.12 -15.47 2.72
N VAL A 31 0.50 -15.13 1.61
CA VAL A 31 -0.38 -13.97 1.51
C VAL A 31 -1.44 -14.12 2.60
N GLN A 32 -1.16 -13.58 3.78
CA GLN A 32 -2.12 -13.59 4.88
C GLN A 32 -3.24 -12.62 4.53
N HIS A 33 -4.32 -13.15 3.98
CA HIS A 33 -5.57 -12.42 3.85
C HIS A 33 -6.17 -12.29 5.25
N PHE A 34 -6.45 -11.07 5.71
CA PHE A 34 -6.98 -10.78 7.05
C PHE A 34 -8.43 -10.31 6.97
N PRO A 35 -9.40 -11.20 6.75
CA PRO A 35 -10.80 -10.83 6.80
C PRO A 35 -11.18 -10.43 8.23
N GLY A 36 -11.84 -9.29 8.38
CA GLY A 36 -12.41 -8.86 9.65
C GLY A 36 -11.57 -7.92 10.52
N LEU A 37 -10.49 -7.32 10.00
CA LEU A 37 -9.82 -6.22 10.68
C LEU A 37 -10.72 -4.99 10.74
N SER A 38 -10.76 -4.32 11.92
CA SER A 38 -11.32 -2.99 12.01
C SER A 38 -10.50 -1.97 11.22
N LEU A 39 -11.04 -0.77 10.95
CA LEU A 39 -10.27 0.30 10.32
C LEU A 39 -8.97 0.61 11.09
N THR A 40 -9.03 0.70 12.40
CA THR A 40 -7.84 0.91 13.25
C THR A 40 -6.80 -0.19 13.03
N GLY A 41 -7.21 -1.46 13.02
CA GLY A 41 -6.31 -2.58 12.76
C GLY A 41 -5.68 -2.52 11.35
N TRP A 42 -6.43 -2.07 10.35
CA TRP A 42 -5.91 -1.81 9.01
C TRP A 42 -4.86 -0.69 9.01
N LEU A 43 -5.13 0.44 9.65
CA LEU A 43 -4.19 1.56 9.68
C LEU A 43 -2.87 1.19 10.37
N GLU A 44 -2.93 0.51 11.51
CA GLU A 44 -1.74 -0.01 12.19
C GLU A 44 -0.93 -0.99 11.32
N ARG A 45 -1.62 -1.83 10.54
CA ARG A 45 -0.97 -2.73 9.60
C ARG A 45 -0.29 -1.97 8.47
N LEU A 46 -0.98 -1.00 7.86
CA LEU A 46 -0.46 -0.20 6.75
C LEU A 46 0.81 0.57 7.13
N GLU A 47 0.91 1.06 8.37
CA GLU A 47 2.12 1.72 8.89
C GLU A 47 3.35 0.79 8.93
N ARG A 48 3.12 -0.53 9.06
CA ARG A 48 4.19 -1.55 9.15
C ARG A 48 4.45 -2.26 7.83
N LEU A 49 3.57 -2.10 6.84
CA LEU A 49 3.59 -2.90 5.62
C LEU A 49 4.79 -2.58 4.73
N HIS A 50 5.29 -1.36 4.78
CA HIS A 50 6.39 -0.89 3.95
C HIS A 50 7.57 -0.40 4.81
N PRO A 51 8.80 -0.88 4.56
CA PRO A 51 9.97 -0.52 5.38
C PRO A 51 10.38 0.94 5.22
N SER A 52 9.94 1.62 4.17
CA SER A 52 10.21 3.02 3.91
C SER A 52 8.92 3.82 3.85
N THR A 53 8.87 4.95 4.56
CA THR A 53 7.71 5.86 4.56
C THR A 53 7.49 6.51 3.19
N ILE A 54 8.57 6.69 2.43
CA ILE A 54 8.58 7.28 1.09
C ILE A 54 9.44 6.42 0.19
N GLU A 55 8.86 5.93 -0.88
CA GLU A 55 9.59 5.29 -1.96
C GLU A 55 9.15 5.89 -3.29
N LEU A 56 10.14 6.44 -4.01
CA LEU A 56 9.91 7.07 -5.30
C LEU A 56 9.82 6.00 -6.39
N GLY A 57 8.80 6.08 -7.21
CA GLY A 57 8.53 5.17 -8.31
C GLY A 57 7.05 4.80 -8.39
N LEU A 58 6.54 4.64 -9.60
CA LEU A 58 5.13 4.37 -9.84
C LEU A 58 4.84 2.92 -10.24
N ASP A 59 5.87 2.10 -10.40
CA ASP A 59 5.69 0.75 -10.97
C ASP A 59 4.89 -0.17 -10.06
N ARG A 60 5.10 -0.09 -8.74
CA ARG A 60 4.36 -0.88 -7.76
C ARG A 60 2.88 -0.51 -7.76
N VAL A 61 2.59 0.78 -7.56
CA VAL A 61 1.21 1.27 -7.50
C VAL A 61 0.48 1.06 -8.83
N ARG A 62 1.17 1.22 -9.96
CA ARG A 62 0.61 0.94 -11.29
C ARG A 62 0.22 -0.52 -11.46
N ARG A 63 1.10 -1.44 -11.09
CA ARG A 63 0.80 -2.89 -11.16
C ARG A 63 -0.42 -3.27 -10.32
N VAL A 64 -0.53 -2.72 -9.11
CA VAL A 64 -1.70 -2.99 -8.25
C VAL A 64 -2.96 -2.32 -8.79
N LYS A 65 -2.86 -1.08 -9.29
CA LYS A 65 -3.95 -0.39 -9.98
C LYS A 65 -4.50 -1.23 -11.14
N ASP A 66 -3.60 -1.76 -11.96
CA ASP A 66 -3.97 -2.56 -13.13
C ASP A 66 -4.58 -3.91 -12.70
N ALA A 67 -4.05 -4.56 -11.66
CA ALA A 67 -4.62 -5.78 -11.09
C ALA A 67 -6.03 -5.56 -10.50
N LEU A 68 -6.29 -4.37 -9.95
CA LEU A 68 -7.61 -3.95 -9.47
C LEU A 68 -8.57 -3.54 -10.59
N GLY A 69 -8.08 -3.34 -11.81
CA GLY A 69 -8.89 -2.82 -12.91
C GLY A 69 -9.37 -1.38 -12.67
N LEU A 70 -8.62 -0.58 -11.90
CA LEU A 70 -9.00 0.81 -11.62
C LEU A 70 -8.75 1.68 -12.84
N ASP A 71 -9.79 1.92 -13.61
CA ASP A 71 -9.76 2.79 -14.78
C ASP A 71 -10.81 3.90 -14.62
N PRO A 72 -10.44 5.06 -14.04
CA PRO A 72 -11.37 6.15 -13.80
C PRO A 72 -11.82 6.77 -15.13
N ALA A 73 -13.11 6.76 -15.39
CA ALA A 73 -13.72 7.40 -16.55
C ALA A 73 -14.06 8.88 -16.34
N PHE A 74 -13.75 9.42 -15.16
CA PHE A 74 -14.03 10.80 -14.76
C PHE A 74 -12.74 11.64 -14.75
N PRO A 75 -12.85 12.98 -14.91
CA PRO A 75 -11.72 13.89 -14.79
C PRO A 75 -11.08 13.86 -13.39
N LEU A 76 -9.74 13.96 -13.38
CA LEU A 76 -8.95 14.07 -12.15
C LEU A 76 -8.35 15.48 -12.07
N ILE A 77 -8.61 16.19 -10.96
CA ILE A 77 -8.01 17.47 -10.63
C ILE A 77 -6.95 17.22 -9.55
N VAL A 78 -5.69 17.39 -9.89
CA VAL A 78 -4.58 17.23 -8.92
C VAL A 78 -4.18 18.60 -8.38
N VAL A 79 -4.20 18.75 -7.06
CA VAL A 79 -3.83 19.98 -6.37
C VAL A 79 -2.47 19.77 -5.69
N GLY A 80 -1.44 20.41 -6.24
CA GLY A 80 -0.08 20.40 -5.71
C GLY A 80 0.32 21.78 -5.16
N GLY A 81 1.26 21.81 -4.22
CA GLY A 81 1.79 23.06 -3.68
C GLY A 81 2.31 22.93 -2.25
N THR A 82 2.95 23.99 -1.77
CA THR A 82 3.50 24.01 -0.41
C THR A 82 2.42 24.35 0.61
N ASN A 83 1.59 25.36 0.33
CA ASN A 83 0.54 25.85 1.21
C ASN A 83 -0.80 25.96 0.47
N GLY A 84 -1.90 25.94 1.22
CA GLY A 84 -3.24 26.22 0.70
C GLY A 84 -3.88 25.09 -0.10
N LYS A 85 -3.23 23.92 -0.24
CA LYS A 85 -3.79 22.78 -0.99
C LYS A 85 -5.16 22.35 -0.47
N GLY A 86 -5.27 22.05 0.82
CA GLY A 86 -6.53 21.63 1.43
C GLY A 86 -7.65 22.67 1.27
N SER A 87 -7.33 23.98 1.39
CA SER A 87 -8.31 25.05 1.13
C SER A 87 -8.75 25.07 -0.34
N THR A 88 -7.81 24.91 -1.27
CA THR A 88 -8.11 24.82 -2.70
C THR A 88 -9.02 23.61 -2.98
N CYS A 89 -8.71 22.46 -2.42
CA CYS A 89 -9.53 21.26 -2.54
C CYS A 89 -10.96 21.49 -2.02
N ALA A 90 -11.10 22.13 -0.85
CA ALA A 90 -12.39 22.43 -0.25
C ALA A 90 -13.23 23.39 -1.12
N TYR A 91 -12.60 24.42 -1.70
CA TYR A 91 -13.27 25.32 -2.65
C TYR A 91 -13.71 24.60 -3.92
N LEU A 92 -12.85 23.78 -4.50
CA LEU A 92 -13.18 23.00 -5.70
C LEU A 92 -14.34 22.05 -5.43
N GLU A 93 -14.31 21.32 -4.30
CA GLU A 93 -15.41 20.43 -3.91
C GLU A 93 -16.73 21.20 -3.76
N ALA A 94 -16.71 22.35 -3.07
CA ALA A 94 -17.89 23.17 -2.87
C ALA A 94 -18.46 23.73 -4.19
N ILE A 95 -17.62 24.25 -5.07
CA ILE A 95 -18.01 24.82 -6.38
C ILE A 95 -18.62 23.74 -7.27
N LEU A 96 -17.92 22.59 -7.40
CA LEU A 96 -18.37 21.48 -8.25
C LEU A 96 -19.65 20.84 -7.69
N GLY A 97 -19.74 20.68 -6.37
CA GLY A 97 -20.95 20.19 -5.72
C GLY A 97 -22.14 21.14 -5.90
N ALA A 98 -21.93 22.46 -5.78
CA ALA A 98 -22.96 23.45 -6.05
C ALA A 98 -23.40 23.48 -7.52
N ALA A 99 -22.51 23.11 -8.43
CA ALA A 99 -22.80 22.93 -9.85
C ALA A 99 -23.52 21.61 -10.18
N GLY A 100 -23.79 20.77 -9.18
CA GLY A 100 -24.51 19.51 -9.33
C GLY A 100 -23.66 18.29 -9.64
N TYR A 101 -22.33 18.41 -9.63
CA TYR A 101 -21.42 17.28 -9.84
C TYR A 101 -21.27 16.46 -8.55
N LYS A 102 -21.25 15.13 -8.69
CA LYS A 102 -20.88 14.22 -7.62
C LYS A 102 -19.35 14.16 -7.52
N THR A 103 -18.82 14.80 -6.50
CA THR A 103 -17.38 14.94 -6.30
C THR A 103 -16.79 13.76 -5.55
N GLY A 104 -15.58 13.33 -5.91
CA GLY A 104 -14.67 12.55 -5.08
C GLY A 104 -13.55 13.48 -4.59
N LEU A 105 -13.22 13.43 -3.31
CA LEU A 105 -12.11 14.20 -2.74
C LEU A 105 -11.18 13.29 -1.95
N TYR A 106 -9.89 13.34 -2.24
CA TYR A 106 -8.83 12.71 -1.46
C TYR A 106 -7.83 13.75 -1.00
N THR A 107 -7.67 13.87 0.33
CA THR A 107 -6.74 14.83 0.96
C THR A 107 -5.82 14.17 1.97
N SER A 108 -4.69 14.82 2.26
CA SER A 108 -3.73 14.38 3.29
C SER A 108 -2.97 15.56 3.91
N PRO A 109 -2.62 15.47 5.21
CA PRO A 109 -3.05 14.47 6.20
C PRO A 109 -4.48 14.69 6.69
N HIS A 110 -5.03 13.77 7.49
CA HIS A 110 -6.25 14.00 8.26
C HIS A 110 -5.94 14.75 9.58
N LEU A 111 -6.96 15.33 10.19
CA LEU A 111 -6.82 16.05 11.47
C LEU A 111 -7.17 15.15 12.66
N LEU A 112 -8.30 14.46 12.62
CA LEU A 112 -8.81 13.63 13.70
C LEU A 112 -8.97 12.17 13.30
N ARG A 113 -9.56 11.90 12.13
CA ARG A 113 -9.92 10.55 11.69
C ARG A 113 -9.48 10.31 10.25
N TYR A 114 -9.07 9.10 9.96
CA TYR A 114 -8.68 8.70 8.61
C TYR A 114 -9.78 8.94 7.56
N ASN A 115 -11.04 8.80 7.95
CA ASN A 115 -12.24 8.99 7.13
C ASN A 115 -12.25 10.33 6.40
N GLU A 116 -11.72 11.39 7.05
CA GLU A 116 -11.61 12.73 6.49
C GLU A 116 -10.87 12.78 5.16
N ARG A 117 -9.95 11.81 4.95
CA ARG A 117 -9.13 11.76 3.74
C ARG A 117 -9.92 11.44 2.48
N VAL A 118 -11.02 10.71 2.60
CA VAL A 118 -11.83 10.27 1.46
C VAL A 118 -13.25 10.76 1.63
N ARG A 119 -13.71 11.60 0.70
CA ARG A 119 -15.07 12.12 0.69
C ARG A 119 -15.72 11.88 -0.67
N ILE A 120 -17.00 11.54 -0.65
CA ILE A 120 -17.83 11.40 -1.86
C ILE A 120 -19.07 12.26 -1.67
N ALA A 121 -19.34 13.15 -2.63
CA ALA A 121 -20.45 14.11 -2.55
C ALA A 121 -20.48 14.88 -1.22
N GLY A 122 -19.32 15.32 -0.74
CA GLY A 122 -19.17 16.07 0.51
C GLY A 122 -19.28 15.24 1.79
N GLN A 123 -19.48 13.93 1.70
CA GLN A 123 -19.59 13.04 2.86
C GLN A 123 -18.32 12.23 3.06
N GLU A 124 -17.82 12.17 4.30
CA GLU A 124 -16.68 11.33 4.66
C GLU A 124 -17.00 9.84 4.43
N SER A 125 -15.99 9.11 4.00
CA SER A 125 -16.09 7.66 3.86
C SER A 125 -16.34 6.98 5.21
N THR A 126 -17.15 5.94 5.22
CA THR A 126 -17.39 5.14 6.42
C THR A 126 -16.23 4.18 6.69
N ASP A 127 -16.07 3.74 7.94
CA ASP A 127 -15.09 2.71 8.30
C ASP A 127 -15.26 1.46 7.44
N ALA A 128 -16.50 1.04 7.24
CA ALA A 128 -16.81 -0.15 6.44
C ALA A 128 -16.38 0.00 4.97
N ALA A 129 -16.60 1.17 4.35
CA ALA A 129 -16.18 1.42 2.97
C ALA A 129 -14.65 1.47 2.84
N LEU A 130 -13.95 2.05 3.82
CA LEU A 130 -12.49 2.07 3.87
C LEU A 130 -11.91 0.66 4.03
N VAL A 131 -12.45 -0.12 4.97
CA VAL A 131 -12.03 -1.51 5.20
C VAL A 131 -12.24 -2.34 3.93
N GLN A 132 -13.41 -2.25 3.29
CA GLN A 132 -13.69 -2.96 2.06
C GLN A 132 -12.72 -2.61 0.93
N ALA A 133 -12.38 -1.32 0.79
CA ALA A 133 -11.40 -0.88 -0.19
C ALA A 133 -10.01 -1.44 0.12
N PHE A 134 -9.60 -1.44 1.38
CA PHE A 134 -8.31 -1.98 1.80
C PHE A 134 -8.22 -3.50 1.61
N GLU A 135 -9.28 -4.25 1.88
CA GLU A 135 -9.35 -5.69 1.61
C GLU A 135 -9.20 -5.99 0.12
N LYS A 136 -9.87 -5.23 -0.75
CA LYS A 136 -9.73 -5.36 -2.21
C LYS A 136 -8.27 -5.13 -2.65
N ILE A 137 -7.63 -4.10 -2.12
CA ILE A 137 -6.23 -3.77 -2.46
C ILE A 137 -5.28 -4.85 -1.96
N ASP A 138 -5.44 -5.30 -0.71
CA ASP A 138 -4.58 -6.33 -0.11
C ASP A 138 -4.67 -7.65 -0.90
N ALA A 139 -5.86 -8.02 -1.35
CA ALA A 139 -6.06 -9.18 -2.21
C ALA A 139 -5.39 -9.02 -3.59
N ALA A 140 -5.46 -7.82 -4.18
CA ALA A 140 -4.95 -7.57 -5.52
C ALA A 140 -3.44 -7.34 -5.59
N ARG A 141 -2.83 -6.79 -4.51
CA ARG A 141 -1.39 -6.50 -4.50
C ARG A 141 -0.51 -7.75 -4.44
N GLY A 142 -1.02 -8.87 -3.91
CA GLY A 142 -0.21 -10.07 -3.65
C GLY A 142 1.01 -9.71 -2.78
N ASP A 143 2.20 -10.02 -3.27
CA ASP A 143 3.47 -9.75 -2.58
C ASP A 143 4.02 -8.33 -2.83
N ILE A 144 3.30 -7.48 -3.58
CA ILE A 144 3.75 -6.12 -3.84
C ILE A 144 3.59 -5.30 -2.56
N SER A 145 4.70 -4.76 -2.07
CA SER A 145 4.70 -3.81 -0.95
C SER A 145 4.25 -2.44 -1.43
N LEU A 146 3.27 -1.86 -0.73
CA LEU A 146 2.78 -0.51 -0.97
C LEU A 146 3.03 0.36 0.27
N THR A 147 3.41 1.60 0.06
CA THR A 147 3.46 2.59 1.13
C THR A 147 2.06 2.91 1.64
N TYR A 148 1.96 3.43 2.86
CA TYR A 148 0.71 3.91 3.45
C TYR A 148 -0.06 4.85 2.50
N PHE A 149 0.67 5.78 1.84
CA PHE A 149 0.08 6.75 0.92
C PHE A 149 -0.41 6.08 -0.38
N GLU A 150 0.38 5.19 -0.97
CA GLU A 150 -0.02 4.44 -2.17
C GLU A 150 -1.27 3.60 -1.91
N PHE A 151 -1.34 2.96 -0.75
CA PHE A 151 -2.50 2.17 -0.34
C PHE A 151 -3.75 3.05 -0.18
N GLY A 152 -3.61 4.18 0.51
CA GLY A 152 -4.70 5.15 0.68
C GLY A 152 -5.19 5.74 -0.65
N THR A 153 -4.26 6.06 -1.56
CA THR A 153 -4.60 6.59 -2.88
C THR A 153 -5.40 5.58 -3.71
N LEU A 154 -4.96 4.32 -3.77
CA LEU A 154 -5.71 3.26 -4.45
C LEU A 154 -7.09 3.04 -3.80
N GLY A 155 -7.17 3.11 -2.45
CA GLY A 155 -8.42 2.99 -1.71
C GLY A 155 -9.41 4.11 -2.00
N ALA A 156 -8.93 5.34 -2.13
CA ALA A 156 -9.75 6.47 -2.54
C ALA A 156 -10.26 6.30 -3.98
N MET A 157 -9.37 5.94 -4.90
CA MET A 157 -9.74 5.72 -6.32
C MET A 157 -10.78 4.60 -6.49
N ALA A 158 -10.63 3.48 -5.77
CA ALA A 158 -11.60 2.40 -5.79
C ALA A 158 -12.98 2.88 -5.33
N GLN A 159 -13.03 3.65 -4.22
CA GLN A 159 -14.28 4.19 -3.72
C GLN A 159 -14.92 5.22 -4.66
N PHE A 160 -14.12 6.04 -5.37
CA PHE A 160 -14.63 7.00 -6.35
C PHE A 160 -15.26 6.29 -7.55
N ILE A 161 -14.64 5.23 -8.04
CA ILE A 161 -15.18 4.41 -9.13
C ILE A 161 -16.47 3.71 -8.67
N ASP A 162 -16.43 3.00 -7.53
CA ASP A 162 -17.60 2.32 -6.96
C ASP A 162 -18.73 3.32 -6.65
N GLY A 163 -18.38 4.52 -6.21
CA GLY A 163 -19.31 5.60 -5.91
C GLY A 163 -19.86 6.32 -7.13
N GLY A 164 -19.32 6.09 -8.33
CA GLY A 164 -19.77 6.75 -9.56
C GLY A 164 -19.66 8.26 -9.47
N VAL A 165 -18.48 8.79 -9.11
CA VAL A 165 -18.25 10.24 -9.08
C VAL A 165 -18.13 10.81 -10.49
N ASP A 166 -18.50 12.08 -10.66
CA ASP A 166 -18.39 12.78 -11.94
C ASP A 166 -17.01 13.43 -12.11
N VAL A 167 -16.34 13.73 -11.01
CA VAL A 167 -15.01 14.36 -10.98
C VAL A 167 -14.33 14.03 -9.64
N ALA A 168 -13.02 13.80 -9.68
CA ALA A 168 -12.22 13.61 -8.46
C ALA A 168 -11.17 14.70 -8.29
N ILE A 169 -10.95 15.10 -7.03
CA ILE A 169 -9.98 16.09 -6.59
C ILE A 169 -8.97 15.35 -5.71
N LEU A 170 -7.71 15.42 -6.06
CA LEU A 170 -6.60 14.75 -5.35
C LEU A 170 -5.61 15.79 -4.84
N GLU A 171 -5.31 15.74 -3.54
CA GLU A 171 -4.24 16.54 -2.92
C GLU A 171 -2.92 15.78 -2.89
#